data_ef0bb5a6a5d9524b90202a37003360e9
#
_entry.id   ef0bb5a6a5d9524b90202a37003360e9
#
_cell.length_a   1.000
_cell.length_b   1.000
_cell.length_c   1.000
_cell.angle_alpha   90.00
_cell.angle_beta   90.00
_cell.angle_gamma   90.00
#
_symmetry.space_group_name_H-M   'P 1'
#
loop_
_entity.id
_entity.type
_entity.pdbx_description
1 polymer ?
#
loop_
_entity_poly.entity_id
_entity_poly.type
_entity_poly.pdbx_seq_one_letter_code
_entity_poly.pdbx_strand_id
1 'polypeptide(L)'
;MRVVLNVLGFALVAVLIVAAGLAGTVGGDLRYLVFADPMWFWALPLPVLAVVLRQVWMPRPATMKFSRARSLKRLRGGFMARLAHLPDGLRLAAGLLVVVCLTRPQSTRGTDRIKHEGIDIVLVLDLSESMETRDIPPTRLAAAQAVVDDFIKRRPRDRISLVAFGSSVSTLAPLTMDHGVVRTLVSRLKIGMIDGTHTAIGDGLGVALNRLDESEADSQVVVLLTDGLNNWGTNDPDSIAAEAAERSVKVFTVLMGRDLEGRDGSVDAGQLERIASVTGGFSYNAVGQDELKGSFQDLLDKLERSEIEGTVVRPERFEWFLWPAFFLVLLDIGLRTTRLRRFP
;
A
#
# COMPACT_ATOMS: atom_id res chain seq x y z
N MET A 1 32.89 -32.95 18.56
CA MET A 1 33.55 -31.82 17.88
C MET A 1 33.76 -32.06 16.37
N ARG A 2 34.46 -33.10 15.90
CA ARG A 2 34.70 -33.35 14.45
C ARG A 2 33.44 -33.53 13.60
N VAL A 3 32.40 -34.15 14.13
CA VAL A 3 31.10 -34.33 13.42
C VAL A 3 30.41 -33.00 13.15
N VAL A 4 30.31 -32.14 14.18
CA VAL A 4 29.73 -30.81 14.05
C VAL A 4 30.50 -29.99 13.02
N LEU A 5 31.83 -30.06 13.06
CA LEU A 5 32.68 -29.34 12.11
C LEU A 5 32.45 -29.78 10.65
N ASN A 6 32.27 -31.10 10.42
CA ASN A 6 31.98 -31.64 9.09
C ASN A 6 30.59 -31.19 8.61
N VAL A 7 29.54 -31.21 9.47
CA VAL A 7 28.20 -30.76 9.14
C VAL A 7 28.20 -29.28 8.78
N LEU A 8 28.85 -28.44 9.59
CA LEU A 8 29.01 -27.03 9.32
C LEU A 8 29.76 -26.74 8.01
N GLY A 9 30.84 -27.52 7.75
CA GLY A 9 31.58 -27.41 6.51
C GLY A 9 30.73 -27.72 5.27
N PHE A 10 29.97 -28.82 5.29
CA PHE A 10 29.04 -29.14 4.19
C PHE A 10 27.92 -28.15 4.03
N ALA A 11 27.37 -27.63 5.13
CA ALA A 11 26.35 -26.57 5.08
C ALA A 11 26.92 -25.30 4.46
N LEU A 12 28.12 -24.89 4.85
CA LEU A 12 28.79 -23.72 4.28
C LEU A 12 29.00 -23.89 2.77
N VAL A 13 29.51 -25.05 2.33
CA VAL A 13 29.68 -25.33 0.90
C VAL A 13 28.33 -25.28 0.15
N ALA A 14 27.29 -25.89 0.71
CA ALA A 14 25.95 -25.85 0.09
C ALA A 14 25.42 -24.42 -0.02
N VAL A 15 25.55 -23.61 1.02
CA VAL A 15 25.13 -22.19 0.99
C VAL A 15 25.95 -21.40 -0.03
N LEU A 16 27.28 -21.64 -0.11
CA LEU A 16 28.12 -20.96 -1.11
C LEU A 16 27.76 -21.34 -2.55
N ILE A 17 27.43 -22.62 -2.80
CA ILE A 17 26.95 -23.06 -4.12
C ILE A 17 25.62 -22.35 -4.48
N VAL A 18 24.69 -22.28 -3.54
CA VAL A 18 23.42 -21.55 -3.74
C VAL A 18 23.67 -20.07 -3.98
N ALA A 19 24.53 -19.44 -3.18
CA ALA A 19 24.88 -18.03 -3.34
C ALA A 19 25.54 -17.75 -4.69
N ALA A 20 26.46 -18.62 -5.15
CA ALA A 20 27.09 -18.51 -6.46
C ALA A 20 26.08 -18.72 -7.60
N GLY A 21 25.15 -19.67 -7.46
CA GLY A 21 24.07 -19.89 -8.40
C GLY A 21 23.13 -18.66 -8.50
N LEU A 22 22.75 -18.09 -7.36
CA LEU A 22 21.95 -16.87 -7.31
C LEU A 22 22.71 -15.67 -7.91
N ALA A 23 23.98 -15.51 -7.62
CA ALA A 23 24.80 -14.47 -8.21
C ALA A 23 24.91 -14.60 -9.75
N GLY A 24 24.93 -15.83 -10.27
CA GLY A 24 24.97 -16.10 -11.70
C GLY A 24 23.64 -15.90 -12.40
N THR A 25 22.50 -16.21 -11.75
CA THR A 25 21.16 -16.13 -12.34
C THR A 25 20.50 -14.77 -12.15
N VAL A 26 20.65 -14.18 -10.96
CA VAL A 26 20.01 -12.92 -10.54
C VAL A 26 20.93 -11.72 -10.72
N GLY A 27 22.25 -11.95 -10.80
CA GLY A 27 23.26 -10.95 -11.14
C GLY A 27 23.24 -9.74 -10.21
N GLY A 28 23.14 -8.53 -10.81
CA GLY A 28 23.15 -7.25 -10.08
C GLY A 28 21.94 -7.01 -9.16
N ASP A 29 20.88 -7.79 -9.26
CA ASP A 29 19.63 -7.56 -8.49
C ASP A 29 19.80 -7.91 -7.00
N LEU A 30 20.77 -8.76 -6.65
CA LEU A 30 21.10 -9.07 -5.26
C LEU A 30 21.53 -7.83 -4.46
N ARG A 31 22.12 -6.82 -5.11
CA ARG A 31 22.55 -5.57 -4.46
C ARG A 31 21.38 -4.66 -4.06
N TYR A 32 20.22 -4.91 -4.63
CA TYR A 32 19.00 -4.12 -4.41
C TYR A 32 17.98 -4.85 -3.51
N LEU A 33 18.43 -5.94 -2.84
CA LEU A 33 17.60 -6.64 -1.87
C LEU A 33 17.52 -5.86 -0.56
N VAL A 34 16.30 -5.61 -0.12
CA VAL A 34 15.97 -5.07 1.20
C VAL A 34 15.11 -6.09 1.92
N PHE A 35 15.33 -6.26 3.21
CA PHE A 35 14.58 -7.19 4.03
C PHE A 35 13.47 -6.43 4.76
N ALA A 36 12.20 -6.81 4.55
CA ALA A 36 11.06 -6.16 5.20
C ALA A 36 11.04 -6.42 6.71
N ASP A 37 11.33 -7.67 7.10
CA ASP A 37 11.28 -8.13 8.48
C ASP A 37 12.65 -8.62 8.98
N PRO A 38 13.63 -7.72 9.22
CA PRO A 38 14.99 -8.10 9.59
C PRO A 38 15.08 -8.79 10.96
N MET A 39 14.05 -8.67 11.79
CA MET A 39 13.98 -9.35 13.09
C MET A 39 14.10 -10.89 12.98
N TRP A 40 13.70 -11.49 11.87
CA TRP A 40 13.83 -12.93 11.67
C TRP A 40 15.26 -13.42 11.55
N PHE A 41 16.25 -12.54 11.35
CA PHE A 41 17.67 -12.94 11.44
C PHE A 41 18.06 -13.49 12.81
N TRP A 42 17.34 -13.11 13.87
CA TRP A 42 17.54 -13.71 15.20
C TRP A 42 17.19 -15.20 15.26
N ALA A 43 16.47 -15.72 14.27
CA ALA A 43 16.16 -17.14 14.15
C ALA A 43 17.29 -17.96 13.49
N LEU A 44 18.33 -17.35 12.90
CA LEU A 44 19.46 -18.05 12.28
C LEU A 44 20.17 -19.07 13.20
N PRO A 45 20.31 -18.86 14.52
CA PRO A 45 20.87 -19.86 15.41
C PRO A 45 20.01 -21.13 15.56
N LEU A 46 18.69 -21.06 15.30
CA LEU A 46 17.77 -22.20 15.53
C LEU A 46 18.10 -23.45 14.71
N PRO A 47 18.35 -23.39 13.38
CA PRO A 47 18.78 -24.56 12.60
C PRO A 47 20.09 -25.15 13.10
N VAL A 48 21.04 -24.31 13.52
CA VAL A 48 22.33 -24.75 14.08
C VAL A 48 22.10 -25.45 15.41
N LEU A 49 21.29 -24.85 16.29
CA LEU A 49 20.94 -25.41 17.59
C LEU A 49 20.22 -26.76 17.44
N ALA A 50 19.29 -26.87 16.48
CA ALA A 50 18.58 -28.12 16.19
C ALA A 50 19.56 -29.27 15.80
N VAL A 51 20.59 -28.97 14.96
CA VAL A 51 21.61 -29.95 14.59
C VAL A 51 22.47 -30.36 15.81
N VAL A 52 22.85 -29.38 16.64
CA VAL A 52 23.64 -29.64 17.86
C VAL A 52 22.85 -30.48 18.87
N LEU A 53 21.59 -30.08 19.15
CA LEU A 53 20.71 -30.80 20.08
C LEU A 53 20.48 -32.25 19.61
N ARG A 54 20.24 -32.42 18.30
CA ARG A 54 20.08 -33.76 17.74
C ARG A 54 21.29 -34.66 18.00
N GLN A 55 22.50 -34.12 17.95
CA GLN A 55 23.74 -34.91 18.21
C GLN A 55 23.95 -35.21 19.70
N VAL A 56 23.44 -34.33 20.59
CA VAL A 56 23.58 -34.50 22.05
C VAL A 56 22.46 -35.39 22.60
N TRP A 57 21.22 -35.23 22.13
CA TRP A 57 20.03 -35.90 22.71
C TRP A 57 19.60 -37.17 21.99
N MET A 58 20.03 -37.40 20.74
CA MET A 58 19.70 -38.69 20.12
C MET A 58 20.47 -39.83 20.78
N PRO A 59 19.77 -40.92 21.13
CA PRO A 59 20.45 -42.12 21.65
C PRO A 59 21.52 -42.57 20.68
N ARG A 60 22.68 -42.87 21.22
CA ARG A 60 23.79 -43.39 20.42
C ARG A 60 23.30 -44.63 19.68
N PRO A 61 23.60 -44.77 18.36
CA PRO A 61 23.21 -45.96 17.63
C PRO A 61 23.77 -47.21 18.35
N ALA A 62 22.95 -48.27 18.36
CA ALA A 62 23.30 -49.51 19.01
C ALA A 62 24.73 -49.94 18.60
N THR A 63 25.61 -50.06 19.57
CA THR A 63 26.99 -50.47 19.33
C THR A 63 27.06 -52.01 19.28
N MET A 64 27.22 -52.57 18.09
CA MET A 64 27.56 -53.98 17.98
C MET A 64 28.99 -54.22 18.48
N LYS A 65 29.16 -55.10 19.48
CA LYS A 65 30.45 -55.49 19.98
C LYS A 65 31.05 -56.53 19.02
N PHE A 66 31.95 -56.09 18.16
CA PHE A 66 32.74 -56.99 17.32
C PHE A 66 34.03 -57.41 18.04
N SER A 67 34.32 -58.70 18.07
CA SER A 67 35.53 -59.28 18.71
C SER A 67 36.85 -58.70 18.14
N ARG A 68 36.84 -58.17 16.89
CA ARG A 68 38.02 -57.58 16.24
C ARG A 68 37.95 -56.02 16.16
N ALA A 69 37.24 -55.37 17.05
CA ALA A 69 37.10 -53.94 17.06
C ALA A 69 38.45 -53.17 17.15
N ARG A 70 39.48 -53.76 17.73
CA ARG A 70 40.84 -53.16 17.80
C ARG A 70 41.49 -52.98 16.42
N SER A 71 41.28 -53.91 15.50
CA SER A 71 41.85 -53.88 14.13
C SER A 71 41.09 -52.80 13.30
N LEU A 72 39.79 -52.62 13.49
CA LEU A 72 38.97 -51.62 12.82
C LEU A 72 39.29 -50.19 13.30
N LYS A 73 39.70 -49.99 14.54
CA LYS A 73 40.11 -48.67 15.06
C LYS A 73 41.37 -48.10 14.36
N ARG A 74 42.17 -48.92 13.70
CA ARG A 74 43.34 -48.48 12.90
C ARG A 74 42.96 -47.98 11.51
N LEU A 75 41.75 -48.27 11.03
CA LEU A 75 41.29 -47.75 9.75
C LEU A 75 40.97 -46.26 9.94
N ARG A 76 41.75 -45.43 9.28
CA ARG A 76 41.40 -44.00 9.18
C ARG A 76 40.09 -43.91 8.43
N GLY A 77 39.10 -43.22 9.00
CA GLY A 77 37.83 -42.94 8.34
C GLY A 77 38.10 -42.30 6.98
N GLY A 78 37.86 -43.06 5.90
CA GLY A 78 38.05 -42.57 4.54
C GLY A 78 37.08 -41.41 4.19
N PHE A 79 37.23 -40.85 3.00
CA PHE A 79 36.39 -39.82 2.47
C PHE A 79 34.89 -40.15 2.59
N MET A 80 34.49 -41.41 2.37
CA MET A 80 33.11 -41.88 2.52
C MET A 80 32.54 -41.71 3.94
N ALA A 81 33.39 -41.87 4.97
CA ALA A 81 32.94 -41.64 6.36
C ALA A 81 32.65 -40.15 6.65
N ARG A 82 33.31 -39.23 5.95
CA ARG A 82 32.96 -37.78 6.02
C ARG A 82 31.68 -37.49 5.25
N LEU A 83 31.49 -38.12 4.06
CA LEU A 83 30.30 -37.97 3.24
C LEU A 83 29.00 -38.37 3.97
N ALA A 84 29.08 -39.24 4.97
CA ALA A 84 27.98 -39.66 5.81
C ALA A 84 27.32 -38.47 6.57
N HIS A 85 27.99 -37.33 6.71
CA HIS A 85 27.49 -36.14 7.35
C HIS A 85 26.93 -35.11 6.34
N LEU A 86 27.04 -35.38 5.03
CA LEU A 86 26.54 -34.52 3.98
C LEU A 86 25.01 -34.23 4.09
N PRO A 87 24.15 -35.27 4.33
CA PRO A 87 22.70 -35.01 4.49
C PRO A 87 22.37 -34.06 5.64
N ASP A 88 23.10 -34.19 6.76
CA ASP A 88 22.87 -33.27 7.90
C ASP A 88 23.30 -31.82 7.56
N GLY A 89 24.36 -31.66 6.75
CA GLY A 89 24.80 -30.35 6.24
C GLY A 89 23.81 -29.73 5.27
N LEU A 90 23.26 -30.54 4.35
CA LEU A 90 22.20 -30.05 3.40
C LEU A 90 20.96 -29.59 4.13
N ARG A 91 20.52 -30.31 5.16
CA ARG A 91 19.38 -29.94 5.99
C ARG A 91 19.62 -28.62 6.75
N LEU A 92 20.84 -28.47 7.29
CA LEU A 92 21.22 -27.22 7.95
C LEU A 92 21.20 -26.05 6.96
N ALA A 93 21.76 -26.21 5.77
CA ALA A 93 21.75 -25.20 4.73
C ALA A 93 20.33 -24.83 4.30
N ALA A 94 19.45 -25.81 4.10
CA ALA A 94 18.04 -25.58 3.79
C ALA A 94 17.34 -24.82 4.92
N GLY A 95 17.58 -25.17 6.19
CA GLY A 95 17.01 -24.45 7.33
C GLY A 95 17.46 -22.98 7.40
N LEU A 96 18.73 -22.70 7.10
CA LEU A 96 19.24 -21.33 7.04
C LEU A 96 18.58 -20.52 5.91
N LEU A 97 18.37 -21.11 4.72
CA LEU A 97 17.69 -20.47 3.60
C LEU A 97 16.21 -20.19 3.92
N VAL A 98 15.53 -21.09 4.63
CA VAL A 98 14.15 -20.86 5.08
C VAL A 98 14.08 -19.67 6.03
N VAL A 99 15.04 -19.52 6.95
CA VAL A 99 15.10 -18.34 7.83
C VAL A 99 15.28 -17.07 7.00
N VAL A 100 16.12 -17.10 5.94
CA VAL A 100 16.24 -15.95 5.03
C VAL A 100 14.92 -15.67 4.28
N CYS A 101 14.14 -16.69 3.91
CA CYS A 101 12.81 -16.47 3.33
C CYS A 101 11.87 -15.73 4.29
N LEU A 102 11.92 -16.05 5.60
CA LEU A 102 11.09 -15.40 6.61
C LEU A 102 11.41 -13.91 6.79
N THR A 103 12.60 -13.45 6.43
CA THR A 103 12.94 -12.01 6.44
C THR A 103 12.28 -11.21 5.32
N ARG A 104 11.47 -11.86 4.47
CA ARG A 104 10.75 -11.26 3.34
C ARG A 104 11.67 -10.41 2.47
N PRO A 105 12.61 -11.03 1.73
CA PRO A 105 13.50 -10.31 0.83
C PRO A 105 12.70 -9.66 -0.30
N GLN A 106 12.82 -8.34 -0.44
CA GLN A 106 12.15 -7.51 -1.44
C GLN A 106 13.19 -6.89 -2.36
N SER A 107 12.88 -6.73 -3.64
CA SER A 107 13.77 -6.08 -4.60
C SER A 107 13.38 -4.61 -4.76
N THR A 108 14.37 -3.70 -4.63
CA THR A 108 14.18 -2.28 -4.95
C THR A 108 14.46 -1.96 -6.44
N ARG A 109 14.90 -2.93 -7.24
CA ARG A 109 15.18 -2.80 -8.68
C ARG A 109 14.00 -3.21 -9.57
N GLY A 110 12.93 -3.72 -8.99
CA GLY A 110 11.67 -3.82 -9.72
C GLY A 110 11.24 -2.40 -10.03
N THR A 111 10.98 -2.09 -11.30
CA THR A 111 10.15 -0.96 -11.62
C THR A 111 9.13 -0.87 -10.50
N ASP A 112 9.18 0.23 -9.75
CA ASP A 112 8.06 0.59 -8.91
C ASP A 112 6.85 0.48 -9.85
N ARG A 113 6.23 -0.68 -9.90
CA ARG A 113 4.84 -0.73 -10.25
C ARG A 113 4.22 -0.03 -9.06
N ILE A 114 4.32 1.29 -9.10
CA ILE A 114 3.35 2.12 -8.47
C ILE A 114 2.09 1.50 -9.05
N LYS A 115 1.42 0.68 -8.27
CA LYS A 115 0.04 0.36 -8.54
C LYS A 115 -0.60 1.74 -8.46
N HIS A 116 -0.67 2.42 -9.59
CA HIS A 116 -1.53 3.57 -9.73
C HIS A 116 -2.95 3.01 -9.66
N GLU A 117 -3.33 2.58 -8.49
CA GLU A 117 -4.73 2.43 -8.16
C GLU A 117 -5.25 3.84 -8.16
N GLY A 118 -6.17 4.11 -9.06
CA GLY A 118 -6.79 5.43 -9.16
C GLY A 118 -7.41 5.81 -7.81
N ILE A 119 -7.47 7.09 -7.53
CA ILE A 119 -8.15 7.64 -6.36
C ILE A 119 -9.65 7.66 -6.64
N ASP A 120 -10.46 7.43 -5.62
CA ASP A 120 -11.89 7.67 -5.69
C ASP A 120 -12.20 9.09 -5.23
N ILE A 121 -12.75 9.87 -6.14
CA ILE A 121 -13.00 11.30 -5.94
C ILE A 121 -14.49 11.57 -6.01
N VAL A 122 -15.05 12.18 -4.96
CA VAL A 122 -16.41 12.73 -5.00
C VAL A 122 -16.36 14.23 -5.10
N LEU A 123 -16.86 14.76 -6.23
CA LEU A 123 -17.04 16.18 -6.46
C LEU A 123 -18.40 16.61 -5.90
N VAL A 124 -18.40 17.52 -4.95
CA VAL A 124 -19.60 18.06 -4.29
C VAL A 124 -19.74 19.52 -4.68
N LEU A 125 -20.71 19.81 -5.53
CA LEU A 125 -20.92 21.14 -6.07
C LEU A 125 -22.17 21.80 -5.50
N ASP A 126 -21.99 23.02 -5.06
CA ASP A 126 -23.05 23.89 -4.62
C ASP A 126 -23.88 24.42 -5.81
N LEU A 127 -25.20 24.25 -5.75
CA LEU A 127 -26.15 24.80 -6.70
C LEU A 127 -27.12 25.77 -6.02
N SER A 128 -26.72 26.41 -4.92
CA SER A 128 -27.49 27.50 -4.29
C SER A 128 -27.58 28.71 -5.21
N GLU A 129 -28.60 29.55 -4.99
CA GLU A 129 -28.86 30.76 -5.81
C GLU A 129 -27.66 31.71 -5.82
N SER A 130 -26.87 31.78 -4.75
CA SER A 130 -25.65 32.59 -4.65
C SER A 130 -24.59 32.27 -5.71
N MET A 131 -24.55 31.02 -6.21
CA MET A 131 -23.66 30.61 -7.28
C MET A 131 -23.96 31.23 -8.65
N GLU A 132 -25.09 31.95 -8.81
CA GLU A 132 -25.39 32.74 -10.01
C GLU A 132 -24.68 34.10 -10.03
N THR A 133 -24.06 34.48 -8.90
CA THR A 133 -23.32 35.75 -8.77
C THR A 133 -22.19 35.83 -9.80
N ARG A 134 -21.95 37.07 -10.31
CA ARG A 134 -21.02 37.34 -11.41
C ARG A 134 -19.72 38.02 -10.96
N ASP A 135 -19.36 37.90 -9.71
CA ASP A 135 -18.08 38.40 -9.19
C ASP A 135 -16.89 37.61 -9.72
N ILE A 136 -17.08 36.30 -10.04
CA ILE A 136 -16.18 35.47 -10.81
C ILE A 136 -16.79 35.23 -12.19
N PRO A 137 -16.27 35.85 -13.26
CA PRO A 137 -16.89 35.75 -14.58
C PRO A 137 -16.87 34.35 -15.19
N PRO A 138 -17.88 33.91 -15.93
CA PRO A 138 -19.16 34.60 -16.20
C PRO A 138 -20.15 34.56 -15.02
N THR A 139 -20.14 33.49 -14.22
CA THR A 139 -20.80 33.30 -12.92
C THR A 139 -19.95 32.35 -12.09
N ARG A 140 -20.11 32.31 -10.76
CA ARG A 140 -19.41 31.36 -9.87
C ARG A 140 -19.60 29.92 -10.35
N LEU A 141 -20.85 29.51 -10.64
CA LEU A 141 -21.15 28.18 -11.17
C LEU A 141 -20.42 27.88 -12.48
N ALA A 142 -20.45 28.81 -13.45
CA ALA A 142 -19.78 28.59 -14.73
C ALA A 142 -18.24 28.51 -14.59
N ALA A 143 -17.66 29.30 -13.69
CA ALA A 143 -16.25 29.21 -13.36
C ALA A 143 -15.90 27.85 -12.70
N ALA A 144 -16.72 27.37 -11.74
CA ALA A 144 -16.58 26.07 -11.13
C ALA A 144 -16.68 24.94 -12.17
N GLN A 145 -17.67 24.96 -13.06
CA GLN A 145 -17.83 23.99 -14.14
C GLN A 145 -16.58 23.90 -15.03
N ALA A 146 -16.01 25.04 -15.42
CA ALA A 146 -14.83 25.09 -16.29
C ALA A 146 -13.59 24.46 -15.61
N VAL A 147 -13.39 24.75 -14.33
CA VAL A 147 -12.25 24.25 -13.58
C VAL A 147 -12.42 22.76 -13.24
N VAL A 148 -13.61 22.36 -12.87
CA VAL A 148 -13.94 20.93 -12.62
C VAL A 148 -13.81 20.10 -13.90
N ASP A 149 -14.22 20.63 -15.07
CA ASP A 149 -14.01 19.95 -16.37
C ASP A 149 -12.53 19.74 -16.67
N ASP A 150 -11.68 20.75 -16.41
CA ASP A 150 -10.22 20.62 -16.58
C ASP A 150 -9.59 19.66 -15.57
N PHE A 151 -10.07 19.69 -14.32
CA PHE A 151 -9.67 18.75 -13.28
C PHE A 151 -9.94 17.29 -13.69
N ILE A 152 -11.17 16.99 -14.16
CA ILE A 152 -11.56 15.64 -14.59
C ILE A 152 -10.66 15.17 -15.75
N LYS A 153 -10.34 16.04 -16.71
CA LYS A 153 -9.45 15.70 -17.85
C LYS A 153 -8.06 15.26 -17.43
N ARG A 154 -7.55 15.84 -16.34
CA ARG A 154 -6.19 15.57 -15.83
C ARG A 154 -6.12 14.30 -14.96
N ARG A 155 -7.26 13.69 -14.64
CA ARG A 155 -7.36 12.51 -13.75
C ARG A 155 -7.89 11.26 -14.48
N PRO A 156 -7.21 10.78 -15.55
CA PRO A 156 -7.74 9.73 -16.43
C PRO A 156 -7.86 8.35 -15.79
N ARG A 157 -7.27 8.15 -14.61
CA ARG A 157 -7.22 6.86 -13.92
C ARG A 157 -8.11 6.79 -12.68
N ASP A 158 -8.73 7.90 -12.28
CA ASP A 158 -9.51 8.01 -11.06
C ASP A 158 -10.99 7.76 -11.34
N ARG A 159 -11.68 7.15 -10.39
CA ARG A 159 -13.14 7.11 -10.43
C ARG A 159 -13.69 8.41 -9.85
N ILE A 160 -14.63 8.99 -10.55
CA ILE A 160 -15.21 10.28 -10.15
C ILE A 160 -16.71 10.12 -9.97
N SER A 161 -17.22 10.60 -8.83
CA SER A 161 -18.64 10.76 -8.53
C SER A 161 -18.98 12.24 -8.54
N LEU A 162 -20.21 12.57 -8.89
CA LEU A 162 -20.73 13.95 -8.89
C LEU A 162 -21.97 14.05 -8.00
N VAL A 163 -21.87 14.85 -6.98
CA VAL A 163 -22.95 15.21 -6.06
C VAL A 163 -23.24 16.70 -6.21
N ALA A 164 -24.50 17.08 -6.34
CA ALA A 164 -24.95 18.47 -6.30
C ALA A 164 -25.77 18.70 -5.04
N PHE A 165 -25.61 19.84 -4.41
CA PHE A 165 -26.35 20.21 -3.21
C PHE A 165 -26.81 21.66 -3.22
N GLY A 166 -27.85 21.95 -2.45
CA GLY A 166 -28.43 23.22 -2.12
C GLY A 166 -29.22 23.02 -0.82
N SER A 167 -30.53 23.29 -0.80
CA SER A 167 -31.43 22.88 0.30
C SER A 167 -31.66 21.36 0.32
N SER A 168 -31.51 20.71 -0.83
CA SER A 168 -31.56 19.26 -1.02
C SER A 168 -30.28 18.76 -1.68
N VAL A 169 -29.99 17.44 -1.57
CA VAL A 169 -28.79 16.83 -2.12
C VAL A 169 -29.18 15.78 -3.14
N SER A 170 -28.46 15.71 -4.25
CA SER A 170 -28.66 14.70 -5.28
C SER A 170 -27.34 14.17 -5.82
N THR A 171 -27.22 12.84 -5.90
CA THR A 171 -26.12 12.18 -6.61
C THR A 171 -26.44 12.16 -8.10
N LEU A 172 -25.70 12.90 -8.89
CA LEU A 172 -25.89 13.01 -10.35
C LEU A 172 -25.14 11.93 -11.11
N ALA A 173 -23.97 11.52 -10.60
CA ALA A 173 -23.20 10.39 -11.10
C ALA A 173 -22.63 9.57 -9.94
N PRO A 174 -22.78 8.23 -9.94
CA PRO A 174 -22.04 7.38 -9.01
C PRO A 174 -20.55 7.36 -9.37
N LEU A 175 -19.71 6.71 -8.54
CA LEU A 175 -18.29 6.52 -8.86
C LEU A 175 -18.13 5.79 -10.20
N THR A 176 -17.51 6.46 -11.17
CA THR A 176 -17.35 5.94 -12.53
C THR A 176 -16.01 6.33 -13.15
N MET A 177 -15.49 5.48 -14.02
CA MET A 177 -14.36 5.76 -14.92
C MET A 177 -14.79 6.46 -16.20
N ASP A 178 -16.11 6.59 -16.46
CA ASP A 178 -16.61 7.31 -17.64
C ASP A 178 -16.62 8.82 -17.40
N HIS A 179 -15.45 9.41 -17.56
CA HIS A 179 -15.25 10.86 -17.42
C HIS A 179 -16.06 11.65 -18.45
N GLY A 180 -16.40 11.06 -19.61
CA GLY A 180 -17.25 11.71 -20.62
C GLY A 180 -18.64 12.00 -20.09
N VAL A 181 -19.23 11.04 -19.40
CA VAL A 181 -20.54 11.21 -18.74
C VAL A 181 -20.46 12.27 -17.65
N VAL A 182 -19.48 12.18 -16.74
CA VAL A 182 -19.35 13.14 -15.62
C VAL A 182 -19.17 14.56 -16.15
N ARG A 183 -18.28 14.79 -17.13
CA ARG A 183 -18.07 16.09 -17.75
C ARG A 183 -19.33 16.64 -18.44
N THR A 184 -20.08 15.76 -19.10
CA THR A 184 -21.37 16.15 -19.72
C THR A 184 -22.38 16.58 -18.66
N LEU A 185 -22.44 15.87 -17.51
CA LEU A 185 -23.30 16.26 -16.39
C LEU A 185 -22.87 17.60 -15.79
N VAL A 186 -21.55 17.77 -15.52
CA VAL A 186 -21.00 19.03 -15.02
C VAL A 186 -21.40 20.22 -15.94
N SER A 187 -21.22 20.05 -17.26
CA SER A 187 -21.56 21.13 -18.21
C SER A 187 -23.06 21.47 -18.28
N ARG A 188 -23.93 20.57 -17.84
CA ARG A 188 -25.37 20.72 -17.82
C ARG A 188 -25.94 21.25 -16.51
N LEU A 189 -25.11 21.35 -15.46
CA LEU A 189 -25.55 21.91 -14.17
C LEU A 189 -26.10 23.32 -14.34
N LYS A 190 -27.24 23.58 -13.72
CA LYS A 190 -27.90 24.89 -13.72
C LYS A 190 -28.54 25.14 -12.37
N ILE A 191 -28.57 26.38 -11.94
CA ILE A 191 -29.35 26.78 -10.78
C ILE A 191 -30.82 26.44 -11.03
N GLY A 192 -31.50 25.93 -10.01
CA GLY A 192 -32.88 25.43 -10.09
C GLY A 192 -33.03 23.97 -10.54
N MET A 193 -31.93 23.22 -10.80
CA MET A 193 -32.00 21.74 -10.97
C MET A 193 -32.37 21.05 -9.68
N ILE A 194 -31.94 21.59 -8.56
CA ILE A 194 -32.30 21.20 -7.20
C ILE A 194 -32.79 22.44 -6.46
N ASP A 195 -33.46 22.29 -5.32
CA ASP A 195 -33.82 23.40 -4.48
C ASP A 195 -32.55 24.06 -3.92
N GLY A 196 -32.26 25.27 -4.38
CA GLY A 196 -31.05 26.06 -4.08
C GLY A 196 -31.29 27.24 -3.15
N THR A 197 -32.46 27.34 -2.52
CA THR A 197 -32.81 28.46 -1.61
C THR A 197 -31.91 28.56 -0.40
N HIS A 198 -31.34 27.42 0.02
CA HIS A 198 -30.45 27.28 1.16
C HIS A 198 -29.24 26.39 0.81
N THR A 199 -28.26 26.36 1.70
CA THR A 199 -27.00 25.62 1.51
C THR A 199 -26.80 24.60 2.64
N ALA A 200 -26.92 23.29 2.33
CA ALA A 200 -26.80 22.18 3.26
C ALA A 200 -25.47 21.44 3.07
N ILE A 201 -24.37 22.05 3.52
CA ILE A 201 -22.99 21.48 3.37
C ILE A 201 -22.87 20.13 4.06
N GLY A 202 -23.38 20.01 5.30
CA GLY A 202 -23.31 18.77 6.08
C GLY A 202 -24.00 17.60 5.38
N ASP A 203 -25.18 17.84 4.81
CA ASP A 203 -25.91 16.82 4.06
C ASP A 203 -25.19 16.46 2.76
N GLY A 204 -24.60 17.44 2.06
CA GLY A 204 -23.78 17.24 0.87
C GLY A 204 -22.56 16.37 1.14
N LEU A 205 -21.82 16.63 2.23
CA LEU A 205 -20.70 15.83 2.68
C LEU A 205 -21.14 14.43 3.11
N GLY A 206 -22.25 14.30 3.84
CA GLY A 206 -22.79 13.00 4.27
C GLY A 206 -23.13 12.10 3.08
N VAL A 207 -23.76 12.65 2.03
CA VAL A 207 -24.01 11.91 0.78
C VAL A 207 -22.70 11.54 0.08
N ALA A 208 -21.70 12.43 0.09
CA ALA A 208 -20.41 12.13 -0.50
C ALA A 208 -19.71 10.96 0.22
N LEU A 209 -19.72 10.92 1.54
CA LEU A 209 -19.18 9.80 2.32
C LEU A 209 -19.91 8.49 2.01
N ASN A 210 -21.23 8.50 1.92
CA ASN A 210 -22.01 7.33 1.54
C ASN A 210 -21.68 6.81 0.12
N ARG A 211 -21.22 7.70 -0.80
CA ARG A 211 -20.74 7.25 -2.12
C ARG A 211 -19.38 6.58 -2.07
N LEU A 212 -18.58 6.88 -1.05
CA LEU A 212 -17.27 6.26 -0.82
C LEU A 212 -17.34 4.97 0.01
N ASP A 213 -18.46 4.67 0.67
CA ASP A 213 -18.61 3.45 1.46
C ASP A 213 -18.44 2.16 0.64
N GLU A 214 -18.77 2.19 -0.65
CA GLU A 214 -18.61 1.06 -1.57
C GLU A 214 -17.24 1.05 -2.27
N SER A 215 -16.34 1.97 -1.87
CA SER A 215 -15.03 2.11 -2.47
C SER A 215 -14.01 1.18 -1.82
N GLU A 216 -13.27 0.45 -2.66
CA GLU A 216 -12.11 -0.35 -2.27
C GLU A 216 -10.77 0.35 -2.54
N ALA A 217 -10.80 1.65 -2.94
CA ALA A 217 -9.60 2.41 -3.24
C ALA A 217 -8.82 2.75 -1.97
N ASP A 218 -7.49 2.64 -2.04
CA ASP A 218 -6.60 2.98 -0.91
C ASP A 218 -6.65 4.47 -0.54
N SER A 219 -7.05 5.33 -1.49
CA SER A 219 -7.20 6.77 -1.27
C SER A 219 -8.56 7.25 -1.71
N GLN A 220 -9.27 7.90 -0.79
CA GLN A 220 -10.61 8.43 -0.96
C GLN A 220 -10.61 9.93 -0.68
N VAL A 221 -11.21 10.69 -1.58
CA VAL A 221 -11.17 12.16 -1.54
C VAL A 221 -12.53 12.76 -1.84
N VAL A 222 -12.90 13.78 -1.08
CA VAL A 222 -14.05 14.66 -1.36
C VAL A 222 -13.52 16.04 -1.71
N VAL A 223 -14.01 16.61 -2.80
CA VAL A 223 -13.74 18.00 -3.20
C VAL A 223 -15.04 18.78 -3.13
N LEU A 224 -15.16 19.62 -2.12
CA LEU A 224 -16.33 20.48 -1.87
C LEU A 224 -16.11 21.85 -2.47
N LEU A 225 -17.01 22.27 -3.37
CA LEU A 225 -17.06 23.62 -3.91
C LEU A 225 -18.33 24.31 -3.43
N THR A 226 -18.19 25.42 -2.73
CA THR A 226 -19.31 26.24 -2.22
C THR A 226 -18.92 27.70 -2.19
N ASP A 227 -19.91 28.58 -2.16
CA ASP A 227 -19.70 30.00 -1.99
C ASP A 227 -20.37 30.56 -0.72
N GLY A 228 -20.95 29.69 0.10
CA GLY A 228 -21.76 30.06 1.24
C GLY A 228 -21.47 29.29 2.53
N LEU A 229 -22.22 29.70 3.55
CA LEU A 229 -22.30 29.05 4.85
C LEU A 229 -23.29 27.91 4.84
N ASN A 230 -23.03 26.92 5.71
CA ASN A 230 -24.06 25.95 6.06
C ASN A 230 -25.20 26.64 6.83
N ASN A 231 -26.32 26.84 6.19
CA ASN A 231 -27.51 27.48 6.79
C ASN A 231 -28.74 26.58 6.78
N TRP A 232 -28.61 25.35 6.33
CA TRP A 232 -29.65 24.35 6.20
C TRP A 232 -29.11 22.95 6.39
N GLY A 233 -30.02 21.96 6.48
CA GLY A 233 -29.67 20.53 6.54
C GLY A 233 -29.84 19.94 7.94
N THR A 234 -29.82 18.64 8.01
CA THR A 234 -29.97 17.87 9.24
C THR A 234 -28.60 17.47 9.86
N ASN A 235 -27.58 17.38 9.03
CA ASN A 235 -26.26 16.98 9.45
C ASN A 235 -25.37 18.20 9.72
N ASP A 236 -24.71 18.19 10.88
CA ASP A 236 -23.71 19.19 11.21
C ASP A 236 -22.41 18.94 10.43
N PRO A 237 -21.89 19.91 9.65
CA PRO A 237 -20.70 19.73 8.84
C PRO A 237 -19.44 19.31 9.62
N ASP A 238 -19.25 19.82 10.84
CA ASP A 238 -18.09 19.48 11.67
C ASP A 238 -18.17 18.02 12.15
N SER A 239 -19.38 17.53 12.44
CA SER A 239 -19.61 16.13 12.81
C SER A 239 -19.32 15.18 11.65
N ILE A 240 -19.76 15.53 10.43
CA ILE A 240 -19.50 14.74 9.22
C ILE A 240 -18.02 14.79 8.86
N ALA A 241 -17.33 15.89 9.09
CA ALA A 241 -15.87 15.97 8.89
C ALA A 241 -15.11 15.06 9.86
N ALA A 242 -15.55 14.95 11.12
CA ALA A 242 -14.97 14.01 12.06
C ALA A 242 -15.16 12.55 11.60
N GLU A 243 -16.35 12.21 11.09
CA GLU A 243 -16.64 10.89 10.51
C GLU A 243 -15.77 10.61 9.27
N ALA A 244 -15.58 11.62 8.40
CA ALA A 244 -14.66 11.51 7.25
C ALA A 244 -13.23 11.21 7.69
N ALA A 245 -12.74 11.86 8.75
CA ALA A 245 -11.42 11.64 9.30
C ALA A 245 -11.26 10.22 9.88
N GLU A 246 -12.27 9.70 10.60
CA GLU A 246 -12.29 8.32 11.11
C GLU A 246 -12.19 7.29 9.97
N ARG A 247 -12.80 7.58 8.82
CA ARG A 247 -12.75 6.75 7.60
C ARG A 247 -11.51 6.99 6.75
N SER A 248 -10.61 7.89 7.16
CA SER A 248 -9.42 8.32 6.40
C SER A 248 -9.74 8.97 5.05
N VAL A 249 -10.94 9.53 4.90
CA VAL A 249 -11.37 10.30 3.73
C VAL A 249 -10.88 11.74 3.86
N LYS A 250 -10.09 12.21 2.89
CA LYS A 250 -9.62 13.60 2.88
C LYS A 250 -10.64 14.51 2.23
N VAL A 251 -10.96 15.64 2.88
CA VAL A 251 -11.88 16.63 2.35
C VAL A 251 -11.10 17.88 1.97
N PHE A 252 -11.16 18.25 0.68
CA PHE A 252 -10.65 19.51 0.17
C PHE A 252 -11.83 20.45 -0.02
N THR A 253 -11.70 21.66 0.48
CA THR A 253 -12.74 22.67 0.38
C THR A 253 -12.28 23.84 -0.49
N VAL A 254 -13.13 24.31 -1.38
CA VAL A 254 -12.89 25.46 -2.24
C VAL A 254 -14.03 26.47 -2.02
N LEU A 255 -13.72 27.55 -1.35
CA LEU A 255 -14.63 28.68 -1.14
C LEU A 255 -14.49 29.66 -2.31
N MET A 256 -15.63 30.03 -2.90
CA MET A 256 -15.68 30.87 -4.08
C MET A 256 -16.41 32.20 -3.78
N GLY A 257 -15.81 33.32 -4.18
CA GLY A 257 -16.45 34.63 -4.11
C GLY A 257 -15.58 35.73 -3.51
N ARG A 258 -15.93 37.01 -3.79
CA ARG A 258 -15.20 38.18 -3.33
C ARG A 258 -15.63 38.68 -1.95
N ASP A 259 -16.82 38.35 -1.48
CA ASP A 259 -17.37 38.82 -0.21
C ASP A 259 -16.86 38.03 1.01
N LEU A 260 -15.60 37.62 0.99
CA LEU A 260 -14.94 36.92 2.09
C LEU A 260 -14.65 37.81 3.31
N GLU A 261 -14.73 39.14 3.15
CA GLU A 261 -14.55 40.13 4.21
C GLU A 261 -15.86 40.84 4.57
N GLY A 262 -16.70 40.19 5.37
CA GLY A 262 -17.52 40.84 6.37
C GLY A 262 -18.44 42.00 5.96
N ARG A 263 -19.47 41.78 5.14
CA ARG A 263 -20.77 42.47 5.30
C ARG A 263 -21.78 41.39 5.71
N ASP A 264 -22.21 41.44 6.96
CA ASP A 264 -23.27 40.60 7.55
C ASP A 264 -22.91 39.14 7.98
N GLY A 265 -21.68 38.79 8.24
CA GLY A 265 -21.37 37.47 8.85
C GLY A 265 -21.75 36.26 7.97
N SER A 266 -21.84 36.45 6.66
CA SER A 266 -22.44 35.47 5.74
C SER A 266 -21.48 34.40 5.21
N VAL A 267 -20.18 34.43 5.53
CA VAL A 267 -19.21 33.38 5.11
C VAL A 267 -18.29 33.02 6.25
N ASP A 268 -18.41 31.81 6.78
CA ASP A 268 -17.46 31.27 7.77
C ASP A 268 -16.37 30.44 7.07
N ALA A 269 -15.40 31.12 6.48
CA ALA A 269 -14.22 30.48 5.93
C ALA A 269 -13.54 29.52 6.96
N GLY A 270 -13.68 29.86 8.26
CA GLY A 270 -13.19 29.03 9.35
C GLY A 270 -13.88 27.67 9.46
N GLN A 271 -15.16 27.54 9.08
CA GLN A 271 -15.82 26.22 9.06
C GLN A 271 -15.22 25.31 7.98
N LEU A 272 -15.04 25.83 6.77
CA LEU A 272 -14.45 25.07 5.67
C LEU A 272 -12.99 24.70 5.95
N GLU A 273 -12.25 25.60 6.60
CA GLU A 273 -10.87 25.34 7.05
C GLU A 273 -10.82 24.25 8.13
N ARG A 274 -11.76 24.27 9.11
CA ARG A 274 -11.88 23.20 10.12
C ARG A 274 -12.19 21.86 9.47
N ILE A 275 -13.18 21.78 8.57
CA ILE A 275 -13.53 20.56 7.83
C ILE A 275 -12.31 19.97 7.10
N ALA A 276 -11.59 20.82 6.36
CA ALA A 276 -10.40 20.39 5.64
C ALA A 276 -9.27 19.93 6.60
N SER A 277 -8.99 20.70 7.65
CA SER A 277 -7.89 20.41 8.57
C SER A 277 -8.10 19.12 9.39
N VAL A 278 -9.31 18.88 9.87
CA VAL A 278 -9.65 17.66 10.64
C VAL A 278 -9.49 16.40 9.81
N THR A 279 -9.78 16.47 8.49
CA THR A 279 -9.67 15.34 7.57
C THR A 279 -8.28 15.19 6.93
N GLY A 280 -7.34 16.09 7.24
CA GLY A 280 -6.00 16.12 6.63
C GLY A 280 -6.01 16.60 5.16
N GLY A 281 -7.05 17.28 4.74
CA GLY A 281 -7.16 17.97 3.46
C GLY A 281 -6.70 19.44 3.54
N PHE A 282 -7.08 20.24 2.55
CA PHE A 282 -6.73 21.66 2.49
C PHE A 282 -7.96 22.49 2.11
N SER A 283 -8.04 23.71 2.64
CA SER A 283 -9.03 24.71 2.28
C SER A 283 -8.42 25.76 1.35
N TYR A 284 -9.13 26.12 0.32
CA TYR A 284 -8.74 27.12 -0.67
C TYR A 284 -9.79 28.22 -0.74
N ASN A 285 -9.34 29.46 -0.91
CA ASN A 285 -10.19 30.61 -1.12
C ASN A 285 -9.92 31.15 -2.53
N ALA A 286 -10.97 31.27 -3.36
CA ALA A 286 -10.87 31.74 -4.72
C ALA A 286 -11.73 32.98 -4.90
N VAL A 287 -11.08 34.15 -4.96
CA VAL A 287 -11.70 35.43 -5.18
C VAL A 287 -11.83 35.77 -6.68
N GLY A 288 -11.14 34.98 -7.51
CA GLY A 288 -11.11 35.17 -8.96
C GLY A 288 -10.86 33.89 -9.73
N GLN A 289 -11.02 33.95 -11.06
CA GLN A 289 -10.87 32.79 -11.92
C GLN A 289 -9.44 32.19 -11.90
N ASP A 290 -8.41 33.05 -11.81
CA ASP A 290 -7.01 32.59 -11.80
C ASP A 290 -6.66 31.93 -10.47
N GLU A 291 -7.18 32.43 -9.36
CA GLU A 291 -7.01 31.82 -8.03
C GLU A 291 -7.74 30.49 -7.95
N LEU A 292 -8.93 30.38 -8.53
CA LEU A 292 -9.67 29.13 -8.62
C LEU A 292 -8.88 28.08 -9.40
N LYS A 293 -8.30 28.44 -10.55
CA LYS A 293 -7.43 27.55 -11.32
C LYS A 293 -6.17 27.16 -10.53
N GLY A 294 -5.56 28.12 -9.84
CA GLY A 294 -4.39 27.88 -8.99
C GLY A 294 -4.68 26.91 -7.85
N SER A 295 -5.83 27.06 -7.18
CA SER A 295 -6.30 26.17 -6.13
C SER A 295 -6.48 24.74 -6.61
N PHE A 296 -7.08 24.54 -7.78
CA PHE A 296 -7.22 23.22 -8.39
C PHE A 296 -5.90 22.63 -8.88
N GLN A 297 -4.96 23.46 -9.34
CA GLN A 297 -3.63 22.98 -9.69
C GLN A 297 -2.87 22.48 -8.46
N ASP A 298 -2.88 23.22 -7.36
CA ASP A 298 -2.26 22.81 -6.10
C ASP A 298 -2.92 21.54 -5.53
N LEU A 299 -4.25 21.44 -5.66
CA LEU A 299 -5.00 20.24 -5.28
C LEU A 299 -4.55 19.03 -6.11
N LEU A 300 -4.39 19.17 -7.44
CA LEU A 300 -3.85 18.11 -8.31
C LEU A 300 -2.47 17.68 -7.87
N ASP A 301 -1.56 18.64 -7.63
CA ASP A 301 -0.18 18.35 -7.22
C ASP A 301 -0.12 17.63 -5.86
N LYS A 302 -1.02 17.97 -4.94
CA LYS A 302 -1.12 17.30 -3.63
C LYS A 302 -1.68 15.89 -3.72
N LEU A 303 -2.66 15.67 -4.59
CA LEU A 303 -3.21 14.33 -4.85
C LEU A 303 -2.15 13.43 -5.49
N GLU A 304 -1.39 13.92 -6.49
CA GLU A 304 -0.29 13.17 -7.10
C GLU A 304 0.79 12.77 -6.09
N ARG A 305 1.15 13.67 -5.17
CA ARG A 305 2.11 13.35 -4.09
C ARG A 305 1.55 12.29 -3.14
N SER A 306 0.27 12.36 -2.80
CA SER A 306 -0.39 11.37 -1.94
C SER A 306 -0.41 9.97 -2.58
N GLU A 307 -0.56 9.88 -3.91
CA GLU A 307 -0.45 8.61 -4.65
C GLU A 307 0.97 8.03 -4.57
N ILE A 308 2.00 8.87 -4.69
CA ILE A 308 3.40 8.45 -4.66
C ILE A 308 3.82 7.95 -3.27
N GLU A 309 3.33 8.59 -2.21
CA GLU A 309 3.63 8.20 -0.82
C GLU A 309 2.88 6.93 -0.39
N GLY A 310 1.75 6.61 -1.03
CA GLY A 310 0.82 5.57 -0.58
C GLY A 310 1.26 4.14 -0.83
N THR A 311 2.02 3.79 -1.87
CA THR A 311 2.23 2.36 -2.17
C THR A 311 3.51 2.06 -2.95
N VAL A 312 4.65 2.08 -2.29
CA VAL A 312 5.82 1.36 -2.83
C VAL A 312 5.63 -0.14 -2.56
N VAL A 313 4.83 -0.82 -3.37
CA VAL A 313 4.73 -2.29 -3.35
C VAL A 313 6.04 -2.85 -3.90
N ARG A 314 6.96 -3.18 -3.01
CA ARG A 314 8.20 -3.86 -3.37
C ARG A 314 7.90 -5.33 -3.65
N PRO A 315 8.19 -5.85 -4.84
CA PRO A 315 7.93 -7.26 -5.13
C PRO A 315 8.77 -8.16 -4.22
N GLU A 316 8.10 -9.09 -3.57
CA GLU A 316 8.76 -10.10 -2.74
C GLU A 316 9.55 -11.06 -3.61
N ARG A 317 10.76 -11.42 -3.16
CA ARG A 317 11.70 -12.29 -3.87
C ARG A 317 12.11 -13.50 -3.03
N PHE A 318 11.25 -13.92 -2.11
CA PHE A 318 11.52 -15.09 -1.26
C PHE A 318 11.70 -16.38 -2.09
N GLU A 319 11.15 -16.45 -3.29
CA GLU A 319 11.26 -17.58 -4.22
C GLU A 319 12.72 -17.93 -4.54
N TRP A 320 13.61 -16.92 -4.62
CA TRP A 320 15.02 -17.12 -4.92
C TRP A 320 15.73 -17.96 -3.86
N PHE A 321 15.27 -17.94 -2.63
CA PHE A 321 15.82 -18.70 -1.50
C PHE A 321 15.00 -19.96 -1.22
N LEU A 322 13.69 -19.95 -1.50
CA LEU A 322 12.79 -21.06 -1.23
C LEU A 322 13.06 -22.25 -2.15
N TRP A 323 13.21 -22.02 -3.47
CA TRP A 323 13.48 -23.10 -4.41
C TRP A 323 14.80 -23.83 -4.12
N PRO A 324 15.93 -23.16 -3.90
CA PRO A 324 17.17 -23.85 -3.48
C PRO A 324 17.00 -24.62 -2.17
N ALA A 325 16.30 -24.05 -1.17
CA ALA A 325 16.04 -24.77 0.08
C ALA A 325 15.25 -26.06 -0.15
N PHE A 326 14.22 -26.02 -0.99
CA PHE A 326 13.41 -27.17 -1.36
C PHE A 326 14.26 -28.27 -2.06
N PHE A 327 15.09 -27.89 -3.03
CA PHE A 327 15.98 -28.84 -3.71
C PHE A 327 17.01 -29.44 -2.77
N LEU A 328 17.57 -28.70 -1.80
CA LEU A 328 18.48 -29.25 -0.78
C LEU A 328 17.79 -30.28 0.11
N VAL A 329 16.52 -30.07 0.47
CA VAL A 329 15.73 -31.04 1.24
C VAL A 329 15.45 -32.30 0.42
N LEU A 330 15.08 -32.16 -0.86
CA LEU A 330 14.88 -33.32 -1.75
C LEU A 330 16.17 -34.13 -1.91
N LEU A 331 17.31 -33.46 -2.05
CA LEU A 331 18.61 -34.10 -2.15
C LEU A 331 18.99 -34.83 -0.84
N ASP A 332 18.71 -34.22 0.35
CA ASP A 332 18.88 -34.87 1.65
C ASP A 332 18.08 -36.19 1.71
N ILE A 333 16.78 -36.12 1.35
CA ILE A 333 15.90 -37.31 1.34
C ILE A 333 16.42 -38.35 0.35
N GLY A 334 16.79 -38.00 -0.88
CA GLY A 334 17.30 -38.88 -1.90
C GLY A 334 18.61 -39.59 -1.48
N LEU A 335 19.54 -38.85 -0.87
CA LEU A 335 20.80 -39.45 -0.37
C LEU A 335 20.57 -40.43 0.78
N ARG A 336 19.61 -40.14 1.69
CA ARG A 336 19.27 -41.02 2.81
C ARG A 336 18.55 -42.30 2.40
N THR A 337 17.73 -42.22 1.35
CA THR A 337 16.98 -43.38 0.86
C THR A 337 17.82 -44.29 -0.02
N THR A 338 18.88 -43.76 -0.65
CA THR A 338 19.72 -44.51 -1.61
C THR A 338 21.06 -44.90 -1.02
N ARG A 339 22.11 -44.06 -1.17
CA ARG A 339 23.52 -44.42 -0.92
C ARG A 339 24.01 -44.20 0.52
N LEU A 340 23.42 -43.25 1.23
CA LEU A 340 23.84 -42.91 2.60
C LEU A 340 22.84 -43.41 3.64
N ARG A 341 22.18 -44.54 3.36
CA ARG A 341 21.24 -45.19 4.27
C ARG A 341 21.97 -45.59 5.54
N ARG A 342 21.67 -44.96 6.65
CA ARG A 342 22.14 -45.38 7.96
C ARG A 342 21.22 -46.50 8.41
N PHE A 343 21.75 -47.71 8.49
CA PHE A 343 21.06 -48.79 9.18
C PHE A 343 20.99 -48.47 10.67
N PRO A 344 19.87 -48.75 11.33
CA PRO A 344 19.67 -48.49 12.76
C PRO A 344 20.66 -49.26 13.64
#